data_5fae4dcf9a3ace52d77eccb68ca1b16c
#
_entry.id   5fae4dcf9a3ace52d77eccb68ca1b16c
#
_cell.length_a   1.000
_cell.length_b   1.000
_cell.length_c   1.000
_cell.angle_alpha   90.00
_cell.angle_beta   90.00
_cell.angle_gamma   90.00
#
_symmetry.space_group_name_H-M   'P 1'
#
loop_
_entity.id
_entity.type
_entity.pdbx_description
1 polymer ?
#
loop_
_entity_poly.entity_id
_entity_poly.type
_entity_poly.pdbx_seq_one_letter_code
_entity_poly.pdbx_strand_id
1 'polypeptide(L)'
;MPSAPAALPLISQLRSRLESILLVIDSPASAEELARVVDAEVSVVRDTLRAVERELTERGSGIDLRETPEGWRFYTRKENADAVEQFVLDGTQTKLSRAALETLAVIAYRQPCTRAQIASIRG
;
A
#
# COMPACT_ATOMS: atom_id res chain seq x y z
N MET A 1 -11.18 13.80 -31.24
CA MET A 1 -11.19 13.10 -31.01
C MET A 1 -11.27 12.33 -30.65
N PRO A 2 -11.27 12.12 -30.87
CA PRO A 2 -11.61 11.20 -30.37
C PRO A 2 -11.05 10.62 -29.63
N SER A 3 -10.60 10.83 -29.51
CA SER A 3 -10.15 10.00 -28.89
C SER A 3 -10.90 9.31 -28.03
N ALA A 4 -11.84 9.03 -28.31
CA ALA A 4 -12.75 8.29 -27.54
C ALA A 4 -12.18 7.05 -26.95
N PRO A 5 -11.37 6.28 -27.62
CA PRO A 5 -10.86 5.07 -27.00
C PRO A 5 -10.12 5.35 -25.73
N ALA A 6 -9.48 6.47 -25.70
CA ALA A 6 -8.76 6.82 -24.51
C ALA A 6 -9.69 7.12 -23.35
N ALA A 7 -10.96 7.27 -23.64
CA ALA A 7 -11.93 7.58 -22.59
C ALA A 7 -12.34 6.35 -21.80
N LEU A 8 -11.97 5.15 -22.23
CA LEU A 8 -12.36 3.94 -21.51
C LEU A 8 -11.31 3.59 -20.47
N PRO A 9 -11.58 3.89 -19.20
CA PRO A 9 -10.60 3.55 -18.16
C PRO A 9 -10.50 2.05 -17.97
N LEU A 10 -9.32 1.57 -17.70
CA LEU A 10 -9.11 0.17 -17.37
C LEU A 10 -9.47 -0.12 -15.93
N ILE A 11 -9.59 0.90 -15.13
CA ILE A 11 -9.86 0.79 -13.71
C ILE A 11 -11.14 1.56 -13.41
N SER A 12 -12.03 0.98 -12.61
CA SER A 12 -13.26 1.66 -12.24
C SER A 12 -12.96 2.91 -11.42
N GLN A 13 -13.90 3.83 -11.40
CA GLN A 13 -13.73 5.02 -10.59
C GLN A 13 -13.63 4.68 -9.11
N LEU A 14 -14.42 3.72 -8.67
CA LEU A 14 -14.34 3.29 -7.27
C LEU A 14 -12.94 2.78 -6.94
N ARG A 15 -12.39 1.92 -7.77
CA ARG A 15 -11.05 1.39 -7.53
C ARG A 15 -10.02 2.50 -7.52
N SER A 16 -10.13 3.43 -8.46
CA SER A 16 -9.20 4.55 -8.54
C SER A 16 -9.22 5.38 -7.26
N ARG A 17 -10.42 5.65 -6.75
CA ARG A 17 -10.56 6.42 -5.52
C ARG A 17 -9.98 5.69 -4.32
N LEU A 18 -10.22 4.39 -4.24
CA LEU A 18 -9.67 3.59 -3.15
C LEU A 18 -8.15 3.55 -3.20
N GLU A 19 -7.58 3.41 -4.39
CA GLU A 19 -6.14 3.41 -4.54
C GLU A 19 -5.54 4.74 -4.07
N SER A 20 -6.20 5.84 -4.39
CA SER A 20 -5.70 7.15 -3.96
C SER A 20 -5.70 7.29 -2.43
N ILE A 21 -6.75 6.80 -1.79
CA ILE A 21 -6.83 6.85 -0.34
C ILE A 21 -5.74 5.97 0.28
N LEU A 22 -5.60 4.76 -0.24
CA LEU A 22 -4.61 3.83 0.27
C LEU A 22 -3.20 4.36 0.14
N LEU A 23 -2.97 5.20 -0.86
CA LEU A 23 -1.65 5.76 -1.08
C LEU A 23 -1.28 6.78 0.00
N VAL A 24 -2.26 7.51 0.53
CA VAL A 24 -1.96 8.63 1.42
C VAL A 24 -2.14 8.30 2.91
N ILE A 25 -2.80 7.19 3.24
CA ILE A 25 -3.02 6.89 4.66
C ILE A 25 -1.72 6.40 5.30
N ASP A 26 -1.57 6.70 6.58
CA ASP A 26 -0.40 6.29 7.34
C ASP A 26 -0.74 5.22 8.36
N SER A 27 -1.95 4.68 8.31
CA SER A 27 -2.36 3.55 9.13
C SER A 27 -3.44 2.79 8.38
N PRO A 28 -3.64 1.51 8.69
CA PRO A 28 -4.64 0.73 7.97
C PRO A 28 -6.04 1.29 8.15
N ALA A 29 -6.86 1.14 7.12
CA ALA A 29 -8.24 1.59 7.14
C ALA A 29 -9.15 0.39 6.90
N SER A 30 -10.23 0.30 7.65
CA SER A 30 -11.18 -0.79 7.49
C SER A 30 -11.99 -0.60 6.22
N ALA A 31 -12.53 -1.70 5.71
CA ALA A 31 -13.42 -1.63 4.56
C ALA A 31 -14.62 -0.74 4.87
N GLU A 32 -15.09 -0.76 6.11
CA GLU A 32 -16.22 0.06 6.52
C GLU A 32 -15.88 1.54 6.46
N GLU A 33 -14.70 1.92 6.92
CA GLU A 33 -14.26 3.30 6.83
C GLU A 33 -14.13 3.76 5.39
N LEU A 34 -13.51 2.91 4.58
CA LEU A 34 -13.33 3.24 3.17
C LEU A 34 -14.67 3.37 2.45
N ALA A 35 -15.60 2.47 2.75
CA ALA A 35 -16.91 2.50 2.14
C ALA A 35 -17.65 3.78 2.47
N ARG A 36 -17.53 4.24 3.69
CA ARG A 36 -18.18 5.48 4.11
C ARG A 36 -17.61 6.67 3.35
N VAL A 37 -16.29 6.71 3.20
CA VAL A 37 -15.64 7.85 2.54
C VAL A 37 -15.98 7.91 1.06
N VAL A 38 -16.02 6.74 0.39
CA VAL A 38 -16.32 6.72 -1.05
C VAL A 38 -17.80 6.56 -1.33
N ASP A 39 -18.63 6.48 -0.30
CA ASP A 39 -20.08 6.36 -0.43
C ASP A 39 -20.46 5.14 -1.28
N ALA A 40 -20.00 3.99 -0.86
CA ALA A 40 -20.25 2.73 -1.54
C ALA A 40 -20.58 1.65 -0.52
N GLU A 41 -21.15 0.55 -0.99
CA GLU A 41 -21.47 -0.57 -0.14
C GLU A 41 -20.18 -1.25 0.33
N VAL A 42 -20.16 -1.67 1.58
CA VAL A 42 -18.98 -2.32 2.13
C VAL A 42 -18.58 -3.56 1.33
N SER A 43 -19.57 -4.35 0.91
CA SER A 43 -19.29 -5.56 0.16
C SER A 43 -18.62 -5.24 -1.17
N VAL A 44 -19.04 -4.17 -1.82
CA VAL A 44 -18.45 -3.77 -3.10
C VAL A 44 -17.02 -3.27 -2.89
N VAL A 45 -16.81 -2.50 -1.83
CA VAL A 45 -15.46 -2.03 -1.48
C VAL A 45 -14.56 -3.21 -1.20
N ARG A 46 -15.05 -4.17 -0.42
CA ARG A 46 -14.25 -5.34 -0.06
C ARG A 46 -13.89 -6.16 -1.30
N ASP A 47 -14.85 -6.36 -2.20
CA ASP A 47 -14.59 -7.08 -3.43
C ASP A 47 -13.56 -6.36 -4.30
N THR A 48 -13.66 -5.04 -4.36
CA THR A 48 -12.72 -4.23 -5.13
C THR A 48 -11.31 -4.33 -4.56
N LEU A 49 -11.19 -4.24 -3.23
CA LEU A 49 -9.89 -4.35 -2.58
C LEU A 49 -9.26 -5.71 -2.82
N ARG A 50 -10.06 -6.78 -2.76
CA ARG A 50 -9.52 -8.11 -3.04
C ARG A 50 -9.11 -8.27 -4.48
N ALA A 51 -9.81 -7.63 -5.41
CA ALA A 51 -9.42 -7.67 -6.80
C ALA A 51 -8.10 -6.93 -7.02
N VAL A 52 -7.91 -5.81 -6.33
CA VAL A 52 -6.66 -5.07 -6.41
C VAL A 52 -5.52 -5.91 -5.85
N GLU A 53 -5.73 -6.51 -4.70
CA GLU A 53 -4.72 -7.36 -4.07
C GLU A 53 -4.28 -8.47 -5.03
N ARG A 54 -5.25 -9.13 -5.63
CA ARG A 54 -4.98 -10.25 -6.53
C ARG A 54 -4.23 -9.79 -7.78
N GLU A 55 -4.65 -8.69 -8.36
CA GLU A 55 -4.02 -8.20 -9.57
C GLU A 55 -2.57 -7.79 -9.32
N LEU A 56 -2.33 -7.08 -8.22
CA LEU A 56 -0.97 -6.66 -7.88
C LEU A 56 -0.05 -7.86 -7.72
N THR A 57 -0.56 -8.91 -7.09
CA THR A 57 0.22 -10.12 -6.89
C THR A 57 0.47 -10.85 -8.21
N GLU A 58 -0.56 -10.95 -9.04
CA GLU A 58 -0.45 -11.69 -10.28
C GLU A 58 0.53 -11.07 -11.26
N ARG A 59 0.62 -9.76 -11.28
CA ARG A 59 1.54 -9.10 -12.20
C ARG A 59 2.89 -8.77 -11.57
N GLY A 60 3.13 -9.25 -10.35
CA GLY A 60 4.44 -9.08 -9.72
C GLY A 60 4.76 -7.65 -9.33
N SER A 61 3.76 -6.86 -8.99
CA SER A 61 3.97 -5.47 -8.59
C SER A 61 4.85 -5.39 -7.35
N GLY A 62 5.64 -4.33 -7.25
CA GLY A 62 6.40 -4.06 -6.05
C GLY A 62 5.52 -3.59 -4.91
N ILE A 63 4.27 -3.28 -5.20
CA ILE A 63 3.27 -2.86 -4.19
C ILE A 63 2.39 -4.05 -3.89
N ASP A 64 2.15 -4.28 -2.60
CA ASP A 64 1.27 -5.33 -2.12
C ASP A 64 0.13 -4.68 -1.36
N LEU A 65 -1.08 -5.17 -1.53
CA LEU A 65 -2.22 -4.72 -0.75
C LEU A 65 -2.62 -5.85 0.18
N ARG A 66 -2.72 -5.56 1.47
CA ARG A 66 -3.05 -6.59 2.43
C ARG A 66 -4.04 -6.10 3.46
N GLU A 67 -4.85 -7.03 3.93
CA GLU A 67 -5.76 -6.80 5.03
C GLU A 67 -5.14 -7.36 6.31
N THR A 68 -5.12 -6.54 7.34
CA THR A 68 -4.69 -6.96 8.67
C THR A 68 -5.88 -6.77 9.61
N PRO A 69 -5.77 -7.20 10.87
CA PRO A 69 -6.86 -6.95 11.82
C PRO A 69 -7.21 -5.47 11.95
N GLU A 70 -6.27 -4.58 11.67
CA GLU A 70 -6.53 -3.14 11.74
C GLU A 70 -7.15 -2.59 10.47
N GLY A 71 -7.06 -3.30 9.35
CA GLY A 71 -7.63 -2.84 8.10
C GLY A 71 -6.72 -3.07 6.92
N TRP A 72 -7.01 -2.35 5.85
CA TRP A 72 -6.32 -2.49 4.57
C TRP A 72 -5.25 -1.43 4.44
N ARG A 73 -4.14 -1.82 3.78
CA ARG A 73 -3.04 -0.90 3.56
C ARG A 73 -2.13 -1.44 2.47
N PHE A 74 -1.46 -0.52 1.76
CA PHE A 74 -0.37 -0.90 0.85
C PHE A 74 0.89 -1.20 1.63
N TYR A 75 1.62 -2.18 1.15
CA TYR A 75 2.92 -2.57 1.69
C TYR A 75 3.88 -2.76 0.54
N THR A 76 5.17 -2.79 0.84
CA THR A 76 6.15 -3.19 -0.16
C THR A 76 6.05 -4.69 -0.36
N ARG A 77 6.37 -5.13 -1.57
CA ARG A 77 6.38 -6.56 -1.88
C ARG A 77 7.50 -7.21 -1.08
N LYS A 78 7.18 -8.28 -0.39
CA LYS A 78 8.11 -8.93 0.52
C LYS A 78 9.41 -9.36 -0.16
N GLU A 79 9.30 -9.80 -1.39
CA GLU A 79 10.48 -10.26 -2.14
C GLU A 79 11.48 -9.14 -2.40
N ASN A 80 11.06 -7.90 -2.28
CA ASN A 80 11.91 -6.75 -2.52
C ASN A 80 12.48 -6.15 -1.24
N ALA A 81 12.41 -6.87 -0.13
CA ALA A 81 12.84 -6.35 1.16
C ALA A 81 14.28 -5.88 1.12
N ASP A 82 15.15 -6.63 0.43
CA ASP A 82 16.56 -6.27 0.37
C ASP A 82 16.76 -4.90 -0.26
N ALA A 83 16.07 -4.65 -1.36
CA ALA A 83 16.21 -3.38 -2.06
C ALA A 83 15.70 -2.23 -1.20
N VAL A 84 14.59 -2.44 -0.51
CA VAL A 84 14.01 -1.40 0.33
C VAL A 84 14.93 -1.08 1.50
N GLU A 85 15.43 -2.12 2.16
CA GLU A 85 16.34 -1.93 3.29
C GLU A 85 17.63 -1.25 2.87
N GLN A 86 18.16 -1.65 1.73
CA GLN A 86 19.39 -1.05 1.24
C GLN A 86 19.22 0.45 1.01
N PHE A 87 18.10 0.82 0.41
CA PHE A 87 17.82 2.23 0.15
C PHE A 87 17.74 3.03 1.45
N VAL A 88 17.05 2.47 2.44
CA VAL A 88 16.86 3.15 3.71
C VAL A 88 18.16 3.21 4.50
N LEU A 89 18.89 2.09 4.55
CA LEU A 89 20.10 2.00 5.36
C LEU A 89 21.29 2.74 4.76
N ASP A 90 21.23 3.01 3.45
CA ASP A 90 22.29 3.79 2.79
C ASP A 90 22.40 5.19 3.33
N GLY A 91 21.36 5.69 3.97
CA GLY A 91 21.38 7.04 4.45
C GLY A 91 21.28 8.07 3.34
N THR A 92 20.99 7.65 2.12
CA THR A 92 20.83 8.59 1.00
C THR A 92 19.51 9.31 1.09
N GLN A 93 18.58 8.76 1.85
CA GLN A 93 17.28 9.34 2.05
C GLN A 93 17.11 9.81 3.45
N THR A 94 16.93 11.08 3.60
CA THR A 94 16.72 11.64 4.92
C THR A 94 15.27 11.88 5.22
N LYS A 95 14.41 11.79 4.21
CA LYS A 95 13.00 12.14 4.39
C LYS A 95 12.09 11.08 3.80
N LEU A 96 11.91 10.02 4.55
CA LEU A 96 10.93 9.02 4.19
C LEU A 96 9.60 9.40 4.82
N SER A 97 8.53 9.14 4.12
CA SER A 97 7.22 9.35 4.69
C SER A 97 7.01 8.39 5.84
N ARG A 98 6.11 8.77 6.75
CA ARG A 98 5.78 7.90 7.87
C ARG A 98 5.25 6.55 7.38
N ALA A 99 4.43 6.59 6.32
CA ALA A 99 3.87 5.37 5.79
C ALA A 99 4.97 4.45 5.24
N ALA A 100 5.98 5.03 4.59
CA ALA A 100 7.08 4.24 4.06
C ALA A 100 7.87 3.58 5.18
N LEU A 101 8.12 4.31 6.26
CA LEU A 101 8.83 3.76 7.40
C LEU A 101 8.04 2.66 8.09
N GLU A 102 6.75 2.82 8.19
CA GLU A 102 5.91 1.80 8.81
C GLU A 102 5.82 0.56 7.95
N THR A 103 5.80 0.73 6.64
CA THR A 103 5.82 -0.41 5.73
C THR A 103 7.10 -1.21 5.89
N LEU A 104 8.21 -0.51 6.00
CA LEU A 104 9.49 -1.16 6.24
C LEU A 104 9.51 -1.87 7.59
N ALA A 105 8.87 -1.28 8.59
CA ALA A 105 8.80 -1.89 9.92
C ALA A 105 8.06 -3.23 9.89
N VAL A 106 7.06 -3.36 9.05
CA VAL A 106 6.33 -4.62 8.92
C VAL A 106 7.28 -5.71 8.42
N ILE A 107 8.14 -5.38 7.47
CA ILE A 107 9.12 -6.32 6.97
C ILE A 107 10.16 -6.63 8.06
N ALA A 108 10.67 -5.59 8.70
CA ALA A 108 11.72 -5.72 9.70
C ALA A 108 11.26 -6.51 10.92
N TYR A 109 9.98 -6.53 11.18
CA TYR A 109 9.44 -7.28 12.30
C TYR A 109 9.81 -8.75 12.23
N ARG A 110 10.06 -9.25 11.05
CA ARG A 110 10.43 -10.65 10.85
C ARG A 110 11.94 -10.89 10.94
N GLN A 111 12.69 -9.83 11.13
CA GLN A 111 14.15 -9.90 11.16
C GLN A 111 14.63 -9.25 12.46
N PRO A 112 15.10 -10.03 13.39
CA PRO A 112 15.32 -9.54 14.76
C PRO A 112 16.20 -8.30 14.89
N CYS A 113 17.16 -8.11 14.01
CA CYS A 113 18.11 -7.01 14.17
C CYS A 113 17.69 -5.72 13.50
N THR A 114 16.70 -5.74 12.64
CA THR A 114 16.39 -4.54 11.84
C THR A 114 15.52 -3.55 12.57
N ARG A 115 14.88 -3.95 13.64
CA ARG A 115 14.03 -3.06 14.40
C ARG A 115 14.80 -1.88 14.97
N ALA A 116 15.99 -2.15 15.51
CA ALA A 116 16.84 -1.10 16.04
C ALA A 116 17.33 -0.17 14.93
N GLN A 117 17.61 -0.72 13.77
CA GLN A 117 18.04 0.08 12.64
C GLN A 117 16.96 1.03 12.18
N ILE A 118 15.72 0.56 12.14
CA ILE A 118 14.60 1.40 11.74
C ILE A 118 14.38 2.50 12.76
N ALA A 119 14.47 2.18 14.04
CA ALA A 119 14.34 3.19 15.09
C ALA A 119 15.42 4.23 14.95
N SER A 120 16.64 3.83 14.65
CA SER A 120 17.75 4.74 14.46
C SER A 120 17.51 5.68 13.28
N ILE A 121 16.96 5.16 12.20
CA ILE A 121 16.68 5.96 11.02
C ILE A 121 15.60 7.00 11.32
N ARG A 122 14.60 6.62 12.08
CA ARG A 122 13.53 7.53 12.44
C ARG A 122 13.94 8.59 13.44
N GLY A 123 14.89 8.25 14.27
CA GLY A 123 15.43 9.17 15.25
C GLY A 123 16.29 10.21 14.59
#